data_f8fefa8a38253c437c91b48557f5930c
#
_entry.id   f8fefa8a38253c437c91b48557f5930c
#
_cell.length_a   1.000
_cell.length_b   1.000
_cell.length_c   1.000
_cell.angle_alpha   90.00
_cell.angle_beta   90.00
_cell.angle_gamma   90.00
#
_symmetry.space_group_name_H-M   'P 1'
#
loop_
_entity.id
_entity.type
_entity.pdbx_description
1 polymer ?
#
loop_
_entity_poly.entity_id
_entity_poly.type
_entity_poly.pdbx_seq_one_letter_code
_entity_poly.pdbx_strand_id
1 'polypeptide(L)'
;MKQLRLVALLCVLLVSADHAVAQVAGSTRVGITVEETRAVAVGWSAKKQILRQPVYNEQNQKVGTIDDLIIAPDTSVSFVIVGAGGFVGVGKHDVAIPVNQLKQQDGKFVLSGATKEAIKALPKFEYAKK
;
A
#
# COMPACT_ATOMS: atom_id res chain seq x y z
N MET A 1 24.97 -60.84 53.96
CA MET A 1 25.41 -60.46 52.60
C MET A 1 24.24 -60.45 51.68
N LYS A 2 23.69 -59.35 51.44
CA LYS A 2 22.87 -59.08 50.23
C LYS A 2 22.77 -57.57 50.13
N GLN A 3 23.50 -57.07 49.19
CA GLN A 3 23.55 -55.67 48.86
C GLN A 3 22.20 -55.23 48.32
N LEU A 4 21.49 -54.50 49.14
CA LEU A 4 20.29 -53.82 48.66
C LEU A 4 20.74 -52.54 47.97
N ARG A 5 20.91 -52.62 46.69
CA ARG A 5 21.20 -51.47 45.86
C ARG A 5 19.94 -50.70 45.66
N LEU A 6 19.76 -49.70 46.46
CA LEU A 6 18.75 -48.69 46.27
C LEU A 6 19.16 -47.85 45.08
N VAL A 7 18.65 -48.19 43.92
CA VAL A 7 18.76 -47.29 42.75
C VAL A 7 17.68 -46.24 42.93
N ALA A 8 18.12 -45.13 43.43
CA ALA A 8 17.28 -43.93 43.41
C ALA A 8 17.20 -43.47 41.97
N LEU A 9 16.11 -43.86 41.31
CA LEU A 9 15.76 -43.33 40.00
C LEU A 9 15.25 -41.92 40.19
N LEU A 10 16.15 -40.96 40.07
CA LEU A 10 15.77 -39.55 40.08
C LEU A 10 15.13 -39.25 38.74
N CYS A 11 13.82 -39.44 38.64
CA CYS A 11 13.02 -38.93 37.54
C CYS A 11 12.98 -37.42 37.65
N VAL A 12 13.93 -36.77 36.97
CA VAL A 12 13.81 -35.35 36.67
C VAL A 12 12.70 -35.21 35.65
N LEU A 13 11.49 -34.95 36.12
CA LEU A 13 10.42 -34.47 35.28
C LEU A 13 10.77 -33.06 34.84
N LEU A 14 11.36 -32.99 33.67
CA LEU A 14 11.40 -31.77 32.88
C LEU A 14 9.96 -31.44 32.48
N VAL A 15 9.32 -30.66 33.31
CA VAL A 15 8.09 -29.98 32.95
C VAL A 15 8.49 -28.94 31.91
N SER A 16 8.46 -29.37 30.66
CA SER A 16 8.44 -28.44 29.53
C SER A 16 7.12 -27.69 29.64
N ALA A 17 7.15 -26.52 30.24
CA ALA A 17 6.04 -25.59 30.15
C ALA A 17 5.98 -25.12 28.71
N ASP A 18 5.32 -25.92 27.87
CA ASP A 18 4.83 -25.42 26.60
C ASP A 18 3.85 -24.31 26.92
N HIS A 19 4.37 -23.09 26.84
CA HIS A 19 3.49 -21.94 26.81
C HIS A 19 2.80 -21.98 25.45
N ALA A 20 1.80 -22.83 25.35
CA ALA A 20 0.83 -22.75 24.29
C ALA A 20 0.18 -21.38 24.43
N VAL A 21 0.63 -20.42 23.63
CA VAL A 21 -0.10 -19.19 23.42
C VAL A 21 -1.41 -19.63 22.80
N ALA A 22 -2.45 -19.72 23.61
CA ALA A 22 -3.78 -20.05 23.14
C ALA A 22 -4.17 -18.94 22.14
N GLN A 23 -4.05 -19.22 20.86
CA GLN A 23 -4.69 -18.39 19.84
C GLN A 23 -6.19 -18.55 20.07
N VAL A 24 -6.81 -17.49 20.53
CA VAL A 24 -8.27 -17.44 20.62
C VAL A 24 -8.78 -17.53 19.18
N ALA A 25 -9.30 -18.71 18.83
CA ALA A 25 -9.92 -18.91 17.53
C ALA A 25 -11.06 -17.90 17.38
N GLY A 26 -10.95 -17.01 16.37
CA GLY A 26 -11.98 -16.03 16.04
C GLY A 26 -11.68 -14.58 16.41
N SER A 27 -10.57 -14.26 17.05
CA SER A 27 -10.18 -12.85 17.22
C SER A 27 -9.54 -12.32 15.94
N THR A 28 -10.28 -11.50 15.22
CA THR A 28 -9.70 -10.72 14.12
C THR A 28 -8.73 -9.71 14.72
N ARG A 29 -7.46 -9.82 14.33
CA ARG A 29 -6.44 -8.87 14.75
C ARG A 29 -6.76 -7.51 14.16
N VAL A 30 -7.02 -6.54 14.99
CA VAL A 30 -7.22 -5.16 14.59
C VAL A 30 -5.88 -4.43 14.56
N GLY A 31 -5.60 -3.74 13.45
CA GLY A 31 -4.39 -2.96 13.30
C GLY A 31 -3.19 -3.77 12.83
N ILE A 32 -2.04 -3.18 12.96
CA ILE A 32 -0.76 -3.69 12.45
C ILE A 32 0.30 -3.77 13.56
N THR A 33 1.36 -4.54 13.33
CA THR A 33 2.50 -4.65 14.25
C THR A 33 3.36 -3.38 14.25
N VAL A 34 4.31 -3.32 15.18
CA VAL A 34 5.32 -2.24 15.21
C VAL A 34 6.17 -2.25 13.95
N GLU A 35 6.57 -3.43 13.47
CA GLU A 35 7.36 -3.60 12.24
C GLU A 35 6.58 -3.13 11.02
N GLU A 36 5.32 -3.52 10.90
CA GLU A 36 4.44 -3.07 9.84
C GLU A 36 4.18 -1.56 9.91
N THR A 37 4.06 -0.99 11.12
CA THR A 37 3.94 0.46 11.31
C THR A 37 5.17 1.20 10.76
N ARG A 38 6.37 0.67 11.00
CA ARG A 38 7.59 1.25 10.43
C ARG A 38 7.62 1.16 8.91
N ALA A 39 7.18 0.04 8.35
CA ALA A 39 7.08 -0.12 6.89
C ALA A 39 6.07 0.86 6.28
N VAL A 40 4.93 1.07 6.92
CA VAL A 40 3.93 2.05 6.48
C VAL A 40 4.46 3.48 6.57
N ALA A 41 5.28 3.78 7.58
CA ALA A 41 5.80 5.14 7.81
C ALA A 41 6.70 5.65 6.67
N VAL A 42 7.31 4.75 5.89
CA VAL A 42 8.11 5.14 4.70
C VAL A 42 7.28 5.21 3.41
N GLY A 43 6.00 4.87 3.49
CA GLY A 43 5.07 5.01 2.37
C GLY A 43 4.70 6.47 2.09
N TRP A 44 4.02 6.68 1.00
CA TRP A 44 3.56 8.01 0.60
C TRP A 44 2.27 8.39 1.33
N SER A 45 2.29 9.51 2.02
CA SER A 45 1.08 10.08 2.61
C SER A 45 0.18 10.65 1.51
N ALA A 46 -1.03 10.12 1.39
CA ALA A 46 -2.00 10.62 0.43
C ALA A 46 -2.23 12.13 0.60
N LYS A 47 -2.51 12.55 1.82
CA LYS A 47 -2.81 13.95 2.14
C LYS A 47 -1.63 14.90 1.95
N LYS A 48 -0.42 14.46 2.35
CA LYS A 48 0.75 15.35 2.42
C LYS A 48 1.59 15.32 1.15
N GLN A 49 1.61 14.19 0.43
CA GLN A 49 2.59 13.93 -0.62
C GLN A 49 1.98 13.57 -1.97
N ILE A 50 0.73 13.13 -2.04
CA ILE A 50 0.11 12.68 -3.29
C ILE A 50 -0.91 13.68 -3.81
N LEU A 51 -1.92 14.00 -3.01
CA LEU A 51 -3.03 14.83 -3.46
C LEU A 51 -2.57 16.23 -3.85
N ARG A 52 -3.08 16.72 -4.96
CA ARG A 52 -2.79 18.03 -5.57
C ARG A 52 -1.38 18.15 -6.14
N GLN A 53 -0.63 17.05 -6.22
CA GLN A 53 0.70 17.07 -6.81
C GLN A 53 0.63 17.02 -8.32
N PRO A 54 1.48 17.76 -9.02
CA PRO A 54 1.59 17.67 -10.47
C PRO A 54 2.24 16.36 -10.87
N VAL A 55 1.79 15.82 -12.01
CA VAL A 55 2.38 14.65 -12.65
C VAL A 55 3.09 15.08 -13.91
N TYR A 56 4.29 14.58 -14.11
CA TYR A 56 5.16 14.88 -15.25
C TYR A 56 5.41 13.63 -16.10
N ASN A 57 5.80 13.80 -17.34
CA ASN A 57 6.37 12.73 -18.16
C ASN A 57 7.91 12.75 -18.10
N GLU A 58 8.55 11.86 -18.84
CA GLU A 58 10.02 11.77 -18.88
C GLU A 58 10.69 13.01 -19.46
N GLN A 59 9.98 13.78 -20.26
CA GLN A 59 10.45 15.04 -20.83
C GLN A 59 10.26 16.23 -19.86
N ASN A 60 9.92 15.96 -18.61
CA ASN A 60 9.64 16.96 -17.60
C ASN A 60 8.49 17.91 -17.96
N GLN A 61 7.56 17.43 -18.76
CA GLN A 61 6.34 18.17 -19.11
C GLN A 61 5.23 17.78 -18.14
N LYS A 62 4.53 18.75 -17.60
CA LYS A 62 3.36 18.52 -16.77
C LYS A 62 2.21 17.95 -17.59
N VAL A 63 1.73 16.77 -17.24
CA VAL A 63 0.63 16.09 -17.94
C VAL A 63 -0.69 16.17 -17.19
N GLY A 64 -0.66 16.46 -15.91
CA GLY A 64 -1.86 16.62 -15.11
C GLY A 64 -1.56 16.87 -13.63
N THR A 65 -2.60 16.80 -12.82
CA THR A 65 -2.53 16.95 -11.37
C THR A 65 -3.31 15.81 -10.72
N ILE A 66 -2.80 15.29 -9.61
CA ILE A 66 -3.49 14.25 -8.85
C ILE A 66 -4.63 14.87 -8.06
N ASP A 67 -5.84 14.52 -8.40
CA ASP A 67 -7.05 15.07 -7.77
C ASP A 67 -7.58 14.16 -6.65
N ASP A 68 -7.40 12.84 -6.78
CA ASP A 68 -7.93 11.88 -5.81
C ASP A 68 -7.09 10.60 -5.76
N LEU A 69 -7.31 9.82 -4.73
CA LEU A 69 -6.78 8.47 -4.54
C LEU A 69 -7.93 7.51 -4.31
N ILE A 70 -8.07 6.53 -5.19
CA ILE A 70 -9.10 5.50 -5.08
C ILE A 70 -8.46 4.22 -4.56
N ILE A 71 -8.97 3.73 -3.45
CA ILE A 71 -8.58 2.44 -2.87
C ILE A 71 -9.61 1.41 -3.32
N ALA A 72 -9.17 0.42 -4.05
CA ALA A 72 -10.00 -0.71 -4.45
C ALA A 72 -10.00 -1.76 -3.32
N PRO A 73 -11.13 -1.96 -2.62
CA PRO A 73 -11.17 -2.82 -1.44
C PRO A 73 -10.95 -4.31 -1.77
N ASP A 74 -11.26 -4.71 -2.99
CA ASP A 74 -11.17 -6.10 -3.46
C ASP A 74 -9.81 -6.45 -4.07
N THR A 75 -8.92 -5.47 -4.20
CA THR A 75 -7.59 -5.65 -4.78
C THR A 75 -6.53 -4.92 -3.97
N SER A 76 -5.29 -5.36 -4.06
CA SER A 76 -4.15 -4.66 -3.43
C SER A 76 -3.72 -3.40 -4.20
N VAL A 77 -4.43 -3.07 -5.27
CA VAL A 77 -4.07 -1.94 -6.15
C VAL A 77 -4.90 -0.72 -5.80
N SER A 78 -4.22 0.39 -5.61
CA SER A 78 -4.84 1.71 -5.50
C SER A 78 -4.57 2.52 -6.77
N PHE A 79 -5.47 3.44 -7.06
CA PHE A 79 -5.40 4.29 -8.24
C PHE A 79 -5.36 5.75 -7.85
N VAL A 80 -4.57 6.54 -8.56
CA VAL A 80 -4.67 8.00 -8.49
C VAL A 80 -5.54 8.49 -9.64
N ILE A 81 -6.34 9.49 -9.38
CA ILE A 81 -7.11 10.18 -10.42
C ILE A 81 -6.28 11.39 -10.85
N VAL A 82 -5.83 11.36 -12.08
CA VAL A 82 -5.06 12.45 -12.68
C VAL A 82 -5.99 13.26 -13.56
N GLY A 83 -6.20 14.50 -13.17
CA GLY A 83 -6.92 15.48 -13.97
C GLY A 83 -5.99 16.08 -15.01
N ALA A 84 -6.17 15.69 -16.28
CA ALA A 84 -5.49 16.27 -17.42
C ALA A 84 -6.45 17.22 -18.14
N GLY A 85 -6.05 18.42 -18.36
CA GLY A 85 -6.88 19.38 -19.07
C GLY A 85 -6.65 20.80 -18.58
N GLY A 86 -7.51 21.69 -18.99
CA GLY A 86 -7.31 23.12 -18.87
C GLY A 86 -6.79 23.72 -20.18
N PHE A 87 -6.85 22.93 -21.27
CA PHE A 87 -6.68 23.49 -22.60
C PHE A 87 -7.95 24.25 -22.96
N VAL A 88 -7.77 25.43 -23.48
CA VAL A 88 -8.86 26.27 -23.96
C VAL A 88 -9.76 25.45 -24.90
N GLY A 89 -11.03 25.28 -24.52
CA GLY A 89 -12.04 24.57 -25.32
C GLY A 89 -12.17 23.06 -25.10
N VAL A 90 -11.35 22.43 -24.23
CA VAL A 90 -11.50 21.01 -23.87
C VAL A 90 -11.70 20.90 -22.37
N GLY A 91 -12.80 20.29 -21.94
CA GLY A 91 -13.07 20.03 -20.54
C GLY A 91 -11.98 19.16 -19.90
N LYS A 92 -11.91 19.20 -18.56
CA LYS A 92 -11.03 18.37 -17.77
C LYS A 92 -11.26 16.89 -18.08
N HIS A 93 -10.20 16.17 -18.37
CA HIS A 93 -10.19 14.74 -18.63
C HIS A 93 -9.51 14.01 -17.48
N ASP A 94 -10.32 13.44 -16.60
CA ASP A 94 -9.84 12.66 -15.47
C ASP A 94 -9.56 11.24 -15.91
N VAL A 95 -8.42 10.70 -15.50
CA VAL A 95 -8.01 9.32 -15.80
C VAL A 95 -7.55 8.61 -14.54
N ALA A 96 -7.84 7.32 -14.44
CA ALA A 96 -7.38 6.49 -13.33
C ALA A 96 -6.04 5.84 -13.70
N ILE A 97 -5.02 6.08 -12.89
CA ILE A 97 -3.67 5.54 -13.07
C ILE A 97 -3.34 4.66 -11.86
N PRO A 98 -2.94 3.39 -12.05
CA PRO A 98 -2.44 2.57 -10.95
C PRO A 98 -1.26 3.25 -10.25
N VAL A 99 -1.28 3.28 -8.92
CA VAL A 99 -0.23 3.95 -8.13
C VAL A 99 1.16 3.40 -8.43
N ASN A 100 1.28 2.11 -8.73
CA ASN A 100 2.55 1.46 -9.07
C ASN A 100 3.18 1.92 -10.40
N GLN A 101 2.44 2.63 -11.23
CA GLN A 101 2.97 3.24 -12.46
C GLN A 101 3.59 4.62 -12.20
N LEU A 102 3.28 5.24 -11.07
CA LEU A 102 3.93 6.49 -10.68
C LEU A 102 5.31 6.22 -10.10
N LYS A 103 6.29 6.96 -10.55
CA LYS A 103 7.63 6.98 -9.98
C LYS A 103 7.89 8.33 -9.33
N GLN A 104 8.57 8.33 -8.20
CA GLN A 104 9.03 9.57 -7.58
C GLN A 104 10.49 9.80 -7.97
N GLN A 105 10.75 10.89 -8.67
CA GLN A 105 12.07 11.31 -9.10
C GLN A 105 12.26 12.80 -8.78
N ASP A 106 13.34 13.13 -8.06
CA ASP A 106 13.65 14.49 -7.67
C ASP A 106 12.48 15.25 -7.02
N GLY A 107 11.70 14.55 -6.19
CA GLY A 107 10.53 15.10 -5.52
C GLY A 107 9.28 15.28 -6.41
N LYS A 108 9.33 14.82 -7.64
CA LYS A 108 8.22 14.91 -8.61
C LYS A 108 7.64 13.53 -8.90
N PHE A 109 6.35 13.48 -9.15
CA PHE A 109 5.73 12.29 -9.70
C PHE A 109 5.89 12.25 -11.21
N VAL A 110 6.46 11.15 -11.70
CA VAL A 110 6.69 10.91 -13.11
C VAL A 110 5.89 9.69 -13.55
N LEU A 111 5.14 9.85 -14.63
CA LEU A 111 4.41 8.80 -15.31
C LEU A 111 5.04 8.58 -16.68
N SER A 112 5.73 7.45 -16.82
CA SER A 112 6.45 7.12 -18.06
C SER A 112 5.48 6.92 -19.23
N GLY A 113 5.81 7.47 -20.39
CA GLY A 113 5.00 7.40 -21.59
C GLY A 113 3.77 8.30 -21.59
N ALA A 114 3.58 9.12 -20.57
CA ALA A 114 2.44 10.00 -20.47
C ALA A 114 2.65 11.27 -21.31
N THR A 115 2.30 11.18 -22.57
CA THR A 115 2.07 12.38 -23.38
C THR A 115 0.65 12.89 -23.17
N LYS A 116 0.40 14.13 -23.52
CA LYS A 116 -0.97 14.69 -23.46
C LYS A 116 -1.93 13.89 -24.32
N GLU A 117 -1.48 13.43 -25.47
CA GLU A 117 -2.23 12.59 -26.39
C GLU A 117 -2.52 11.22 -25.78
N ALA A 118 -1.52 10.60 -25.16
CA ALA A 118 -1.68 9.31 -24.49
C ALA A 118 -2.71 9.40 -23.33
N ILE A 119 -2.65 10.45 -22.53
CA ILE A 119 -3.62 10.67 -21.44
C ILE A 119 -5.03 10.90 -22.00
N LYS A 120 -5.18 11.68 -23.05
CA LYS A 120 -6.49 11.91 -23.70
C LYS A 120 -7.08 10.65 -24.30
N ALA A 121 -6.25 9.70 -24.72
CA ALA A 121 -6.68 8.43 -25.28
C ALA A 121 -7.14 7.43 -24.21
N LEU A 122 -6.81 7.64 -22.93
CA LEU A 122 -7.28 6.79 -21.84
C LEU A 122 -8.78 6.99 -21.58
N PRO A 123 -9.47 5.96 -21.09
CA PRO A 123 -10.87 6.09 -20.67
C PRO A 123 -11.02 7.20 -19.62
N LYS A 124 -12.03 8.03 -19.80
CA LYS A 124 -12.38 9.03 -18.80
C LYS A 124 -12.89 8.35 -17.54
N PHE A 125 -12.34 8.76 -16.41
CA PHE A 125 -12.81 8.29 -15.11
C PHE A 125 -14.05 9.09 -14.67
N GLU A 126 -15.04 8.38 -14.20
CA GLU A 126 -16.23 8.96 -13.58
C GLU A 126 -16.58 8.16 -12.32
N TYR A 127 -16.92 8.87 -11.25
CA TYR A 127 -17.39 8.22 -10.03
C TYR A 127 -18.70 7.47 -10.27
N ALA A 128 -18.85 6.32 -9.64
CA ALA A 128 -20.12 5.61 -9.66
C ALA A 128 -21.21 6.49 -9.06
N LYS A 129 -22.35 6.55 -9.72
CA LYS A 129 -23.54 7.18 -9.16
C LYS A 129 -24.04 6.35 -7.97
N LYS A 130 -24.18 6.98 -6.83
CA LYS A 130 -24.79 6.36 -5.64
C LYS A 130 -26.33 6.40 -5.78
#